data_5a16ae623736122deafdfd5ba283fbd1
#
_entry.id   5a16ae623736122deafdfd5ba283fbd1
#
_cell.length_a   1.000
_cell.length_b   1.000
_cell.length_c   1.000
_cell.angle_alpha   90.00
_cell.angle_beta   90.00
_cell.angle_gamma   90.00
#
_symmetry.space_group_name_H-M   'P 1'
#
loop_
_entity.id
_entity.type
_entity.pdbx_description
1 polymer ?
#
loop_
_entity_poly.entity_id
_entity_poly.type
_entity_poly.pdbx_seq_one_letter_code
_entity_poly.pdbx_strand_id
1 'polypeptide(L)'
;AEIEGQALRTSNFLRQVIEKDLATGTYAQRQWGGGPGDAAFHDAGQPDPAKIRTRFPPEPNGYLHVGHAKSICLNFGLARDYGGVCHMRFDDTNPEKEEKEYVDSILDAVQWLGFNWESNFNGKQESHLYYASNYFDFMYRAAEYLITAGHAYVDEQTAEDMRINRGDFGKPGVDSPFRSRSPEENLARFREMRDGKLADGAAVLRAKIDMASPNINLRDPAIYRIRRATHHNTGDAWCIYPMYTFAHPIEDALEQITHSIATLEFEDQRPFYDWLLERLCEGGLLKAPPPRQYEFARLNLTYVITSKRKLAQLVNEKKVSGWDDPRMPTIVGLRRRGYTPEAIQLFAERIGVTKSDSWIDYSTLDGCLREDLENKAHRGMAVLDPVKLVLTNWAEVFGSDGYTEDCTQPALPHSTIAEGQTPPPDRVFKIGKDVWIEREDFEEVPPKGYKRLFPGNVVRLKGGYVIECTGCAKDAEGKVTEVHAKVIPGTKSGTPGADSVKAKAAITWVGNADGVSAEVRLYDRLFTDPQPDAGGKNFLDALNPDSLKVVTAVVEPSLAAAKPDQKFQFERHGYFVADRADHGVGGKVVFNRVTGLKDRWN
;
A
#
# COMPACT_ATOMS: atom_id res chain seq x y z
N ALA A 1 10.13 -25.81 11.86
CA ALA A 1 9.54 -24.98 10.80
C ALA A 1 9.37 -23.52 11.26
N GLU A 2 8.79 -23.30 12.43
CA GLU A 2 8.64 -21.94 13.00
C GLU A 2 9.99 -21.31 13.34
N ILE A 3 10.93 -22.10 13.84
CA ILE A 3 12.28 -21.64 14.18
C ILE A 3 13.06 -21.28 12.90
N GLU A 4 12.91 -22.04 11.84
CA GLU A 4 13.54 -21.74 10.55
C GLU A 4 12.97 -20.49 9.93
N GLY A 5 11.64 -20.27 10.00
CA GLY A 5 11.00 -19.07 9.52
C GLY A 5 11.45 -17.81 10.29
N GLN A 6 11.65 -17.92 11.60
CA GLN A 6 12.15 -16.81 12.42
C GLN A 6 13.63 -16.51 12.15
N ALA A 7 14.44 -17.52 11.87
CA ALA A 7 15.86 -17.35 11.57
C ALA A 7 16.12 -16.62 10.25
N LEU A 8 15.16 -16.67 9.31
CA LEU A 8 15.26 -16.01 7.99
C LEU A 8 14.85 -14.53 8.03
N ARG A 9 14.26 -14.03 9.12
CA ARG A 9 13.81 -12.65 9.26
C ARG A 9 14.87 -11.77 9.87
N THR A 10 15.09 -10.62 9.23
CA THR A 10 16.02 -9.61 9.77
C THR A 10 15.46 -9.04 11.07
N SER A 11 16.25 -9.08 12.13
CA SER A 11 15.91 -8.44 13.40
C SER A 11 15.91 -6.92 13.27
N ASN A 12 15.14 -6.23 14.12
CA ASN A 12 15.15 -4.79 14.26
C ASN A 12 14.92 -4.41 15.73
N PHE A 13 15.04 -3.11 16.03
CA PHE A 13 14.92 -2.66 17.41
C PHE A 13 13.55 -2.95 18.04
N LEU A 14 12.45 -2.93 17.25
CA LEU A 14 11.13 -3.26 17.76
C LEU A 14 11.01 -4.73 18.14
N ARG A 15 11.56 -5.62 17.32
CA ARG A 15 11.62 -7.05 17.63
C ARG A 15 12.43 -7.30 18.90
N GLN A 16 13.54 -6.61 19.06
CA GLN A 16 14.37 -6.70 20.26
C GLN A 16 13.62 -6.25 21.52
N VAL A 17 12.87 -5.15 21.43
CA VAL A 17 12.03 -4.66 22.54
C VAL A 17 10.97 -5.70 22.92
N ILE A 18 10.25 -6.23 21.93
CA ILE A 18 9.20 -7.23 22.16
C ILE A 18 9.79 -8.50 22.78
N GLU A 19 10.89 -9.00 22.23
CA GLU A 19 11.56 -10.19 22.72
C GLU A 19 12.04 -10.01 24.17
N LYS A 20 12.59 -8.84 24.49
CA LYS A 20 12.97 -8.51 25.85
C LYS A 20 11.77 -8.48 26.80
N ASP A 21 10.68 -7.83 26.41
CA ASP A 21 9.46 -7.75 27.22
C ASP A 21 8.85 -9.14 27.45
N LEU A 22 8.87 -10.01 26.45
CA LEU A 22 8.43 -11.39 26.61
C LEU A 22 9.34 -12.19 27.55
N ALA A 23 10.64 -12.03 27.40
CA ALA A 23 11.61 -12.74 28.25
C ALA A 23 11.54 -12.31 29.72
N THR A 24 11.31 -11.02 29.98
CA THR A 24 11.21 -10.48 31.36
C THR A 24 9.81 -10.57 31.94
N GLY A 25 8.82 -11.01 31.17
CA GLY A 25 7.44 -11.12 31.65
C GLY A 25 6.78 -9.78 31.93
N THR A 26 7.16 -8.70 31.25
CA THR A 26 6.66 -7.33 31.45
C THR A 26 5.14 -7.27 31.50
N TYR A 27 4.47 -8.00 30.60
CA TYR A 27 3.01 -8.01 30.46
C TYR A 27 2.38 -9.35 30.85
N ALA A 28 3.13 -10.25 31.50
CA ALA A 28 2.69 -11.62 31.75
C ALA A 28 1.50 -11.72 32.71
N GLN A 29 1.29 -10.72 33.59
CA GLN A 29 0.23 -10.72 34.58
C GLN A 29 -1.04 -10.01 34.09
N ARG A 30 -1.06 -9.61 32.84
CA ARG A 30 -2.17 -8.84 32.24
C ARG A 30 -3.43 -9.70 32.11
N GLN A 31 -4.58 -9.08 32.37
CA GLN A 31 -5.89 -9.68 32.18
C GLN A 31 -6.62 -9.00 31.02
N TRP A 32 -7.52 -9.72 30.41
CA TRP A 32 -8.32 -9.26 29.27
C TRP A 32 -9.80 -9.49 29.52
N GLY A 33 -10.58 -8.41 29.57
CA GLY A 33 -12.00 -8.46 29.85
C GLY A 33 -12.89 -8.88 28.68
N GLY A 34 -12.30 -9.16 27.50
CA GLY A 34 -13.06 -9.55 26.32
C GLY A 34 -13.35 -8.42 25.34
N GLY A 35 -12.85 -7.22 25.62
CA GLY A 35 -13.01 -6.01 24.82
C GLY A 35 -12.30 -4.83 25.47
N PRO A 36 -12.43 -3.62 24.91
CA PRO A 36 -11.88 -2.41 25.52
C PRO A 36 -12.62 -2.06 26.82
N GLY A 37 -11.88 -1.58 27.81
CA GLY A 37 -12.47 -1.16 29.08
C GLY A 37 -11.42 -0.63 30.06
N ASP A 38 -11.91 -0.23 31.23
CA ASP A 38 -11.08 0.31 32.31
C ASP A 38 -10.42 -0.81 33.15
N ALA A 39 -9.72 -0.43 34.22
CA ALA A 39 -9.05 -1.36 35.09
C ALA A 39 -10.00 -2.41 35.68
N ALA A 40 -11.16 -2.00 36.16
CA ALA A 40 -12.14 -2.91 36.78
C ALA A 40 -12.67 -3.93 35.73
N PHE A 41 -12.92 -3.49 34.53
CA PHE A 41 -13.39 -4.35 33.44
C PHE A 41 -12.37 -5.45 33.11
N HIS A 42 -11.10 -5.10 32.98
CA HIS A 42 -10.07 -6.08 32.68
C HIS A 42 -9.73 -6.97 33.89
N ASP A 43 -9.79 -6.43 35.09
CA ASP A 43 -9.56 -7.23 36.34
C ASP A 43 -10.59 -8.34 36.49
N ALA A 44 -11.79 -8.15 35.99
CA ALA A 44 -12.85 -9.17 36.02
C ALA A 44 -12.67 -10.23 34.92
N GLY A 45 -11.74 -10.04 34.00
CA GLY A 45 -11.45 -10.94 32.89
C GLY A 45 -10.50 -12.07 33.24
N GLN A 46 -10.17 -12.86 32.23
CA GLN A 46 -9.19 -13.94 32.33
C GLN A 46 -7.78 -13.42 32.03
N PRO A 47 -6.72 -14.20 32.38
CA PRO A 47 -5.38 -13.86 31.91
C PRO A 47 -5.39 -13.64 30.40
N ASP A 48 -4.70 -12.59 29.95
CA ASP A 48 -4.71 -12.24 28.53
C ASP A 48 -3.99 -13.31 27.71
N PRO A 49 -4.70 -13.98 26.79
CA PRO A 49 -4.08 -15.01 25.96
C PRO A 49 -3.17 -14.44 24.88
N ALA A 50 -3.32 -13.17 24.50
CA ALA A 50 -2.44 -12.52 23.54
C ALA A 50 -1.15 -12.10 24.24
N LYS A 51 -0.01 -12.58 23.74
CA LYS A 51 1.29 -12.24 24.33
C LYS A 51 1.65 -10.77 24.14
N ILE A 52 1.28 -10.21 22.99
CA ILE A 52 1.37 -8.78 22.71
C ILE A 52 0.10 -8.30 22.02
N ARG A 53 -0.18 -7.01 22.14
CA ARG A 53 -1.24 -6.35 21.40
C ARG A 53 -0.67 -5.08 20.77
N THR A 54 -0.79 -4.99 19.47
CA THR A 54 -0.45 -3.81 18.67
C THR A 54 -1.73 -3.24 18.08
N ARG A 55 -1.63 -2.13 17.35
CA ARG A 55 -2.81 -1.53 16.69
C ARG A 55 -2.41 -0.77 15.44
N PHE A 56 -3.34 -0.71 14.52
CA PHE A 56 -3.31 0.16 13.36
C PHE A 56 -4.52 1.11 13.46
N PRO A 57 -4.29 2.41 13.77
CA PRO A 57 -5.36 3.35 14.07
C PRO A 57 -5.54 4.44 13.01
N PRO A 58 -6.01 4.15 11.79
CA PRO A 58 -6.17 5.18 10.76
C PRO A 58 -7.36 6.08 11.05
N GLU A 59 -7.27 7.35 10.61
CA GLU A 59 -8.44 8.20 10.50
C GLU A 59 -9.27 7.76 9.29
N PRO A 60 -10.60 7.57 9.43
CA PRO A 60 -11.43 7.11 8.32
C PRO A 60 -11.86 8.29 7.40
N ASN A 61 -10.91 9.05 6.91
CA ASN A 61 -11.12 10.28 6.15
C ASN A 61 -10.46 10.31 4.77
N GLY A 62 -9.99 9.17 4.28
CA GLY A 62 -9.35 9.06 2.98
C GLY A 62 -8.86 7.65 2.66
N TYR A 63 -8.35 7.49 1.46
CA TYR A 63 -7.75 6.23 1.02
C TYR A 63 -6.35 6.06 1.61
N LEU A 64 -6.01 4.83 1.97
CA LEU A 64 -4.67 4.48 2.45
C LEU A 64 -3.68 4.51 1.28
N HIS A 65 -2.43 4.84 1.59
CA HIS A 65 -1.33 4.87 0.61
C HIS A 65 -0.20 3.92 1.03
N VAL A 66 0.85 3.89 0.21
CA VAL A 66 2.00 3.00 0.39
C VAL A 66 2.68 3.14 1.76
N GLY A 67 2.69 4.34 2.34
CA GLY A 67 3.22 4.55 3.69
C GLY A 67 2.42 3.83 4.78
N HIS A 68 1.10 3.81 4.63
CA HIS A 68 0.23 3.05 5.52
C HIS A 68 0.44 1.54 5.36
N ALA A 69 0.75 1.06 4.15
CA ALA A 69 1.05 -0.35 3.92
C ALA A 69 2.24 -0.82 4.76
N LYS A 70 3.28 0.02 4.89
CA LYS A 70 4.41 -0.28 5.78
C LYS A 70 3.97 -0.43 7.24
N SER A 71 3.15 0.49 7.75
CA SER A 71 2.63 0.44 9.11
C SER A 71 1.74 -0.78 9.36
N ILE A 72 0.90 -1.13 8.40
CA ILE A 72 0.05 -2.32 8.46
C ILE A 72 0.91 -3.58 8.54
N CYS A 73 1.85 -3.75 7.62
CA CYS A 73 2.75 -4.90 7.62
C CYS A 73 3.54 -5.00 8.92
N LEU A 74 3.98 -3.88 9.47
CA LEU A 74 4.74 -3.84 10.72
C LEU A 74 3.86 -4.27 11.91
N ASN A 75 2.74 -3.61 12.13
CA ASN A 75 1.91 -3.84 13.31
C ASN A 75 1.23 -5.21 13.29
N PHE A 76 0.63 -5.59 12.16
CA PHE A 76 0.01 -6.90 12.02
C PHE A 76 1.05 -8.02 11.96
N GLY A 77 2.18 -7.76 11.31
CA GLY A 77 3.27 -8.73 11.21
C GLY A 77 3.92 -9.06 12.54
N LEU A 78 4.19 -8.05 13.38
CA LEU A 78 4.74 -8.27 14.72
C LEU A 78 3.77 -9.05 15.61
N ALA A 79 2.49 -8.72 15.57
CA ALA A 79 1.46 -9.44 16.32
C ALA A 79 1.42 -10.91 15.92
N ARG A 80 1.40 -11.18 14.62
CA ARG A 80 1.42 -12.55 14.09
C ARG A 80 2.65 -13.33 14.55
N ASP A 81 3.83 -12.69 14.47
CA ASP A 81 5.10 -13.38 14.74
C ASP A 81 5.35 -13.67 16.22
N TYR A 82 4.71 -12.92 17.11
CA TYR A 82 4.94 -13.04 18.55
C TYR A 82 3.71 -13.51 19.35
N GLY A 83 2.77 -14.18 18.69
CA GLY A 83 1.63 -14.78 19.39
C GLY A 83 0.63 -13.76 19.93
N GLY A 84 0.49 -12.65 19.26
CA GLY A 84 -0.41 -11.58 19.64
C GLY A 84 -1.53 -11.33 18.64
N VAL A 85 -2.14 -10.17 18.76
CA VAL A 85 -3.16 -9.68 17.84
C VAL A 85 -2.96 -8.19 17.61
N CYS A 86 -3.28 -7.72 16.40
CA CYS A 86 -3.28 -6.30 16.07
C CYS A 86 -4.72 -5.82 15.99
N HIS A 87 -5.01 -4.75 16.75
CA HIS A 87 -6.34 -4.14 16.74
C HIS A 87 -6.48 -3.20 15.53
N MET A 88 -7.62 -3.28 14.87
CA MET A 88 -8.04 -2.30 13.88
C MET A 88 -8.85 -1.24 14.60
N ARG A 89 -8.33 -0.03 14.75
CA ARG A 89 -9.03 1.04 15.44
C ARG A 89 -9.18 2.25 14.53
N PHE A 90 -10.41 2.63 14.24
CA PHE A 90 -10.65 3.89 13.55
C PHE A 90 -10.50 5.04 14.53
N ASP A 91 -9.57 5.95 14.23
CA ASP A 91 -9.39 7.19 14.99
C ASP A 91 -10.40 8.22 14.49
N ASP A 92 -11.58 8.16 15.06
CA ASP A 92 -12.74 8.98 14.70
C ASP A 92 -13.11 9.97 15.80
N THR A 93 -12.11 10.49 16.51
CA THR A 93 -12.34 11.48 17.57
C THR A 93 -12.69 12.85 17.04
N ASN A 94 -12.27 13.21 15.84
CA ASN A 94 -12.61 14.46 15.20
C ASN A 94 -14.06 14.40 14.67
N PRO A 95 -14.91 15.40 15.03
CA PRO A 95 -16.32 15.40 14.58
C PRO A 95 -16.51 15.78 13.11
N GLU A 96 -15.44 16.03 12.36
CA GLU A 96 -15.54 16.31 10.93
C GLU A 96 -16.12 15.09 10.18
N LYS A 97 -16.73 15.40 9.02
CA LYS A 97 -17.45 14.40 8.24
C LYS A 97 -16.55 13.25 7.81
N GLU A 98 -16.95 12.05 8.14
CA GLU A 98 -16.34 10.81 7.71
C GLU A 98 -17.30 10.03 6.82
N GLU A 99 -16.78 9.33 5.82
CA GLU A 99 -17.59 8.60 4.87
C GLU A 99 -17.39 7.08 5.04
N LYS A 100 -18.50 6.35 4.96
CA LYS A 100 -18.50 4.89 5.02
C LYS A 100 -17.58 4.28 3.93
N GLU A 101 -17.48 4.94 2.78
CA GLU A 101 -16.61 4.52 1.69
C GLU A 101 -15.17 4.35 2.15
N TYR A 102 -14.66 5.28 2.95
CA TYR A 102 -13.29 5.20 3.46
C TYR A 102 -13.11 4.07 4.47
N VAL A 103 -14.07 3.88 5.35
CA VAL A 103 -14.05 2.76 6.31
C VAL A 103 -13.98 1.43 5.56
N ASP A 104 -14.86 1.22 4.61
CA ASP A 104 -14.91 -0.02 3.83
C ASP A 104 -13.61 -0.24 3.04
N SER A 105 -13.09 0.82 2.42
CA SER A 105 -11.83 0.76 1.67
C SER A 105 -10.63 0.40 2.57
N ILE A 106 -10.58 0.97 3.77
CA ILE A 106 -9.50 0.71 4.72
C ILE A 106 -9.54 -0.75 5.18
N LEU A 107 -10.71 -1.25 5.53
CA LEU A 107 -10.87 -2.65 5.94
C LEU A 107 -10.49 -3.62 4.81
N ASP A 108 -10.95 -3.34 3.60
CA ASP A 108 -10.60 -4.14 2.43
C ASP A 108 -9.08 -4.11 2.16
N ALA A 109 -8.44 -2.96 2.31
CA ALA A 109 -7.00 -2.83 2.09
C ALA A 109 -6.19 -3.70 3.06
N VAL A 110 -6.56 -3.70 4.35
CA VAL A 110 -5.89 -4.53 5.36
C VAL A 110 -6.05 -6.01 5.03
N GLN A 111 -7.26 -6.44 4.67
CA GLN A 111 -7.54 -7.83 4.30
C GLN A 111 -6.79 -8.24 3.03
N TRP A 112 -6.78 -7.36 2.04
CA TRP A 112 -6.05 -7.62 0.79
C TRP A 112 -4.55 -7.79 1.05
N LEU A 113 -3.96 -7.00 1.97
CA LEU A 113 -2.55 -7.14 2.33
C LEU A 113 -2.25 -8.46 3.06
N GLY A 114 -3.25 -9.25 3.39
CA GLY A 114 -3.08 -10.57 3.99
C GLY A 114 -3.25 -10.60 5.50
N PHE A 115 -3.84 -9.57 6.08
CA PHE A 115 -4.00 -9.44 7.53
C PHE A 115 -5.47 -9.32 7.92
N ASN A 116 -5.76 -9.61 9.18
CA ASN A 116 -7.05 -9.34 9.78
C ASN A 116 -6.89 -8.99 11.26
N TRP A 117 -7.97 -8.53 11.86
CA TRP A 117 -8.02 -8.06 13.25
C TRP A 117 -8.77 -9.03 14.16
N GLU A 118 -8.92 -10.26 13.74
CA GLU A 118 -9.59 -11.28 14.52
C GLU A 118 -8.57 -12.13 15.28
N SER A 119 -8.99 -12.67 16.43
CA SER A 119 -8.20 -13.61 17.17
C SER A 119 -9.02 -14.86 17.52
N ASN A 120 -8.33 -15.98 17.63
CA ASN A 120 -8.90 -17.23 18.11
C ASN A 120 -7.91 -17.85 19.07
N PHE A 121 -8.09 -17.54 20.37
CA PHE A 121 -7.30 -18.13 21.43
C PHE A 121 -8.15 -19.13 22.20
N ASN A 122 -7.69 -20.37 22.30
CA ASN A 122 -8.36 -21.44 23.02
C ASN A 122 -9.82 -21.67 22.56
N GLY A 123 -10.08 -21.51 21.27
CA GLY A 123 -11.40 -21.69 20.68
C GLY A 123 -12.35 -20.49 20.78
N LYS A 124 -11.92 -19.42 21.44
CA LYS A 124 -12.71 -18.20 21.56
C LYS A 124 -12.41 -17.24 20.42
N GLN A 125 -13.40 -17.01 19.56
CA GLN A 125 -13.29 -16.08 18.44
C GLN A 125 -13.64 -14.67 18.91
N GLU A 126 -12.74 -13.69 18.64
CA GLU A 126 -12.98 -12.28 18.95
C GLU A 126 -12.61 -11.41 17.75
N SER A 127 -13.40 -10.36 17.52
CA SER A 127 -13.09 -9.32 16.54
C SER A 127 -12.55 -8.07 17.25
N HIS A 128 -11.42 -7.56 16.78
CA HIS A 128 -10.78 -6.38 17.38
C HIS A 128 -10.90 -5.18 16.44
N LEU A 129 -12.11 -4.91 15.98
CA LEU A 129 -12.46 -3.72 15.21
C LEU A 129 -13.12 -2.73 16.16
N TYR A 130 -12.46 -1.59 16.39
CA TYR A 130 -12.88 -0.61 17.38
C TYR A 130 -12.95 0.79 16.79
N TYR A 131 -13.72 1.66 17.46
CA TYR A 131 -13.88 3.07 17.13
C TYR A 131 -13.51 3.91 18.34
N ALA A 132 -12.59 4.85 18.18
CA ALA A 132 -12.13 5.70 19.28
C ALA A 132 -13.27 6.51 19.91
N SER A 133 -14.25 6.93 19.11
CA SER A 133 -15.44 7.67 19.60
C SER A 133 -16.30 6.88 20.59
N ASN A 134 -16.19 5.55 20.62
CA ASN A 134 -16.88 4.74 21.63
C ASN A 134 -16.28 4.88 23.02
N TYR A 135 -15.12 5.54 23.15
CA TYR A 135 -14.44 5.75 24.42
C TYR A 135 -14.63 7.15 25.01
N PHE A 136 -15.48 7.98 24.41
CA PHE A 136 -15.69 9.37 24.86
C PHE A 136 -16.17 9.45 26.30
N ASP A 137 -17.04 8.55 26.74
CA ASP A 137 -17.51 8.54 28.16
C ASP A 137 -16.33 8.29 29.12
N PHE A 138 -15.48 7.35 28.82
CA PHE A 138 -14.30 7.09 29.65
C PHE A 138 -13.32 8.28 29.61
N MET A 139 -13.08 8.85 28.44
CA MET A 139 -12.18 10.00 28.29
C MET A 139 -12.67 11.18 29.12
N TYR A 140 -13.96 11.43 29.14
CA TYR A 140 -14.56 12.45 29.98
C TYR A 140 -14.36 12.15 31.48
N ARG A 141 -14.61 10.94 31.89
CA ARG A 141 -14.37 10.48 33.28
C ARG A 141 -12.90 10.62 33.67
N ALA A 142 -11.99 10.27 32.77
CA ALA A 142 -10.55 10.44 32.98
C ALA A 142 -10.17 11.92 33.14
N ALA A 143 -10.75 12.80 32.33
CA ALA A 143 -10.53 14.24 32.44
C ALA A 143 -11.04 14.78 33.78
N GLU A 144 -12.22 14.37 34.22
CA GLU A 144 -12.74 14.76 35.54
C GLU A 144 -11.82 14.29 36.67
N TYR A 145 -11.28 13.08 36.57
CA TYR A 145 -10.30 12.58 37.54
C TYR A 145 -9.06 13.47 37.57
N LEU A 146 -8.50 13.81 36.41
CA LEU A 146 -7.30 14.69 36.35
C LEU A 146 -7.56 16.03 37.02
N ILE A 147 -8.74 16.62 36.82
CA ILE A 147 -9.12 17.86 37.44
C ILE A 147 -9.19 17.70 38.97
N THR A 148 -9.88 16.68 39.44
CA THR A 148 -10.08 16.42 40.86
C THR A 148 -8.75 16.18 41.57
N ALA A 149 -7.83 15.49 40.91
CA ALA A 149 -6.49 15.21 41.44
C ALA A 149 -5.50 16.38 41.32
N GLY A 150 -5.93 17.50 40.74
CA GLY A 150 -5.08 18.69 40.55
C GLY A 150 -4.15 18.62 39.34
N HIS A 151 -4.41 17.76 38.39
CA HIS A 151 -3.57 17.53 37.20
C HIS A 151 -4.10 18.20 35.94
N ALA A 152 -5.21 18.91 36.02
CA ALA A 152 -5.78 19.64 34.86
C ALA A 152 -6.57 20.83 35.34
N TYR A 153 -6.68 21.84 34.46
CA TYR A 153 -7.42 23.06 34.73
C TYR A 153 -8.06 23.59 33.46
N VAL A 154 -9.16 24.33 33.63
CA VAL A 154 -9.85 25.03 32.53
C VAL A 154 -9.18 26.36 32.30
N ASP A 155 -8.72 26.62 31.10
CA ASP A 155 -8.09 27.85 30.69
C ASP A 155 -9.03 28.63 29.77
N GLU A 156 -9.30 29.89 30.16
CA GLU A 156 -10.19 30.78 29.42
C GLU A 156 -9.43 31.90 28.70
N GLN A 157 -8.11 31.79 28.57
CA GLN A 157 -7.34 32.68 27.72
C GLN A 157 -7.78 32.54 26.26
N THR A 158 -7.53 33.58 25.46
CA THR A 158 -7.70 33.49 24.02
C THR A 158 -6.65 32.51 23.43
N ALA A 159 -6.95 31.96 22.26
CA ALA A 159 -5.99 31.09 21.57
C ALA A 159 -4.66 31.81 21.31
N GLU A 160 -4.70 33.11 20.99
CA GLU A 160 -3.50 33.90 20.75
C GLU A 160 -2.68 34.11 22.02
N ASP A 161 -3.33 34.42 23.14
CA ASP A 161 -2.63 34.59 24.44
C ASP A 161 -1.99 33.27 24.87
N MET A 162 -2.67 32.13 24.68
CA MET A 162 -2.10 30.82 24.97
C MET A 162 -0.88 30.51 24.09
N ARG A 163 -0.93 30.88 22.81
CA ARG A 163 0.18 30.69 21.87
C ARG A 163 1.40 31.53 22.30
N ILE A 164 1.19 32.79 22.64
CA ILE A 164 2.26 33.69 23.09
C ILE A 164 2.85 33.20 24.41
N ASN A 165 2.02 32.84 25.37
CA ASN A 165 2.43 32.42 26.70
C ASN A 165 3.06 31.05 26.76
N ARG A 166 2.88 30.23 25.70
CA ARG A 166 3.55 28.95 25.62
C ARG A 166 5.06 29.09 25.41
N GLY A 167 5.51 30.20 24.84
CA GLY A 167 6.91 30.42 24.49
C GLY A 167 7.35 29.62 23.28
N ASP A 168 8.66 29.44 23.12
CA ASP A 168 9.28 28.70 22.04
C ASP A 168 10.47 27.88 22.57
N PHE A 169 11.28 27.31 21.69
CA PHE A 169 12.44 26.49 22.07
C PHE A 169 13.49 27.25 22.88
N GLY A 170 13.66 28.54 22.64
CA GLY A 170 14.63 29.40 23.33
C GLY A 170 14.05 30.19 24.50
N LYS A 171 12.74 30.12 24.69
CA LYS A 171 12.03 30.94 25.68
C LYS A 171 11.01 30.10 26.44
N PRO A 172 11.12 29.98 27.79
CA PRO A 172 10.14 29.24 28.57
C PRO A 172 8.74 29.86 28.44
N GLY A 173 7.73 29.06 28.75
CA GLY A 173 6.36 29.51 28.80
C GLY A 173 6.07 30.29 30.06
N VAL A 174 4.92 30.95 30.09
CA VAL A 174 4.39 31.72 31.22
C VAL A 174 3.13 31.02 31.73
N ASP A 175 3.02 30.87 33.03
CA ASP A 175 1.85 30.23 33.66
C ASP A 175 0.58 31.04 33.33
N SER A 176 -0.50 30.32 33.01
CA SER A 176 -1.81 30.88 32.79
C SER A 176 -2.34 31.52 34.07
N PRO A 177 -3.06 32.67 34.00
CA PRO A 177 -3.79 33.22 35.16
C PRO A 177 -4.79 32.23 35.76
N PHE A 178 -5.25 31.26 34.96
CA PHE A 178 -6.23 30.26 35.42
C PHE A 178 -5.60 28.99 36.00
N ARG A 179 -4.28 28.87 35.94
CA ARG A 179 -3.56 27.66 36.38
C ARG A 179 -3.71 27.39 37.88
N SER A 180 -3.96 28.40 38.67
CA SER A 180 -4.08 28.32 40.14
C SER A 180 -5.51 28.11 40.64
N ARG A 181 -6.51 27.96 39.75
CA ARG A 181 -7.87 27.65 40.16
C ARG A 181 -7.93 26.35 40.97
N SER A 182 -8.88 26.32 41.92
CA SER A 182 -9.11 25.08 42.69
C SER A 182 -9.66 23.94 41.82
N PRO A 183 -9.44 22.70 42.20
CA PRO A 183 -10.06 21.56 41.52
C PRO A 183 -11.59 21.68 41.43
N GLU A 184 -12.23 22.18 42.48
CA GLU A 184 -13.69 22.38 42.53
C GLU A 184 -14.17 23.35 41.47
N GLU A 185 -13.48 24.49 41.35
CA GLU A 185 -13.80 25.50 40.31
C GLU A 185 -13.59 24.95 38.92
N ASN A 186 -12.48 24.25 38.70
CA ASN A 186 -12.18 23.67 37.42
C ASN A 186 -13.20 22.61 37.03
N LEU A 187 -13.60 21.75 37.97
CA LEU A 187 -14.59 20.72 37.69
C LEU A 187 -15.94 21.30 37.32
N ALA A 188 -16.38 22.33 38.09
CA ALA A 188 -17.64 23.04 37.78
C ALA A 188 -17.58 23.66 36.37
N ARG A 189 -16.46 24.29 36.03
CA ARG A 189 -16.30 24.95 34.73
C ARG A 189 -16.21 23.96 33.60
N PHE A 190 -15.54 22.83 33.80
CA PHE A 190 -15.47 21.77 32.79
C PHE A 190 -16.83 21.15 32.50
N ARG A 191 -17.64 20.96 33.54
CA ARG A 191 -19.04 20.49 33.38
C ARG A 191 -19.89 21.51 32.61
N GLU A 192 -19.67 22.80 32.80
CA GLU A 192 -20.32 23.83 32.00
C GLU A 192 -19.91 23.78 30.52
N MET A 193 -18.64 23.48 30.24
CA MET A 193 -18.19 23.21 28.85
C MET A 193 -18.96 22.03 28.27
N ARG A 194 -19.08 20.92 29.03
CA ARG A 194 -19.79 19.72 28.61
C ARG A 194 -21.29 19.99 28.36
N ASP A 195 -21.89 20.83 29.18
CA ASP A 195 -23.32 21.13 29.12
C ASP A 195 -23.68 22.16 28.04
N GLY A 196 -22.71 22.63 27.28
CA GLY A 196 -22.95 23.58 26.19
C GLY A 196 -23.17 25.01 26.62
N LYS A 197 -22.75 25.39 27.84
CA LYS A 197 -22.92 26.74 28.37
C LYS A 197 -21.85 27.71 27.89
N LEU A 198 -20.81 27.24 27.22
CA LEU A 198 -19.71 28.07 26.70
C LEU A 198 -19.65 27.97 25.18
N ALA A 199 -19.31 29.10 24.55
CA ALA A 199 -19.15 29.12 23.08
C ALA A 199 -17.87 28.41 22.63
N ASP A 200 -17.83 28.04 21.37
CA ASP A 200 -16.63 27.49 20.74
C ASP A 200 -15.46 28.48 20.94
N GLY A 201 -14.29 27.98 21.33
CA GLY A 201 -13.11 28.78 21.57
C GLY A 201 -13.09 29.54 22.90
N ALA A 202 -14.16 29.48 23.71
CA ALA A 202 -14.24 30.18 24.97
C ALA A 202 -13.33 29.62 26.06
N ALA A 203 -13.06 28.34 26.03
CA ALA A 203 -12.22 27.64 26.99
C ALA A 203 -11.64 26.38 26.42
N VAL A 204 -10.53 25.92 27.00
CA VAL A 204 -9.95 24.60 26.77
C VAL A 204 -9.62 23.97 28.12
N LEU A 205 -9.57 22.66 28.19
CA LEU A 205 -9.01 21.95 29.33
C LEU A 205 -7.53 21.69 29.04
N ARG A 206 -6.67 22.07 29.99
CA ARG A 206 -5.22 21.89 29.88
C ARG A 206 -4.70 20.93 30.96
N ALA A 207 -3.79 20.05 30.59
CA ALA A 207 -3.02 19.29 31.57
C ALA A 207 -2.09 20.24 32.34
N LYS A 208 -2.00 20.05 33.66
CA LYS A 208 -1.15 20.88 34.52
C LYS A 208 0.18 20.15 34.75
N ILE A 209 1.21 20.56 34.03
CA ILE A 209 2.52 19.88 34.05
C ILE A 209 3.62 20.89 34.36
N ASP A 210 4.19 21.55 33.37
CA ASP A 210 5.34 22.45 33.55
C ASP A 210 5.49 23.40 32.36
N MET A 211 5.14 24.66 32.56
CA MET A 211 5.25 25.69 31.52
C MET A 211 6.70 26.04 31.16
N ALA A 212 7.67 25.65 31.99
CA ALA A 212 9.10 25.86 31.74
C ALA A 212 9.79 24.63 31.13
N SER A 213 9.06 23.55 30.85
CA SER A 213 9.64 22.36 30.27
C SER A 213 10.38 22.65 28.97
N PRO A 214 11.57 22.07 28.73
CA PRO A 214 12.22 22.14 27.42
C PRO A 214 11.39 21.50 26.30
N ASN A 215 10.55 20.53 26.64
CA ASN A 215 9.61 19.90 25.71
C ASN A 215 8.30 20.69 25.72
N ILE A 216 8.02 21.35 24.60
CA ILE A 216 6.81 22.18 24.44
C ILE A 216 5.54 21.35 24.66
N ASN A 217 5.56 20.06 24.33
CA ASN A 217 4.41 19.16 24.52
C ASN A 217 4.08 18.91 26.01
N LEU A 218 4.96 19.30 26.94
CA LEU A 218 4.74 19.24 28.40
C LEU A 218 4.39 20.60 29.00
N ARG A 219 4.30 21.65 28.20
CA ARG A 219 3.92 23.00 28.66
C ARG A 219 2.40 23.13 28.72
N ASP A 220 1.79 22.49 29.69
CA ASP A 220 0.35 22.46 29.92
C ASP A 220 -0.46 22.29 28.62
N PRO A 221 -0.31 21.16 27.92
CA PRO A 221 -0.98 20.97 26.65
C PRO A 221 -2.50 20.94 26.79
N ALA A 222 -3.19 21.45 25.77
CA ALA A 222 -4.65 21.36 25.68
C ALA A 222 -5.05 19.91 25.45
N ILE A 223 -6.05 19.42 26.21
CA ILE A 223 -6.54 18.04 26.12
C ILE A 223 -8.00 17.94 25.74
N TYR A 224 -8.81 19.01 25.93
CA TYR A 224 -10.18 19.12 25.44
C TYR A 224 -10.43 20.48 24.84
N ARG A 225 -11.26 20.51 23.79
CA ARG A 225 -11.76 21.75 23.16
C ARG A 225 -13.27 21.73 23.05
N ILE A 226 -13.84 22.92 22.94
CA ILE A 226 -15.29 23.06 22.66
C ILE A 226 -15.47 23.15 21.15
N ARG A 227 -16.32 22.29 20.62
CA ARG A 227 -16.69 22.33 19.21
C ARG A 227 -18.11 21.81 19.02
N ARG A 228 -18.98 22.67 18.50
CA ARG A 228 -20.34 22.28 18.14
C ARG A 228 -20.36 21.75 16.73
N ALA A 229 -20.34 20.43 16.64
CA ALA A 229 -20.43 19.71 15.37
C ALA A 229 -21.11 18.37 15.62
N THR A 230 -21.86 17.90 14.65
CA THR A 230 -22.49 16.57 14.72
C THR A 230 -21.44 15.52 14.38
N HIS A 231 -21.23 14.58 15.29
CA HIS A 231 -20.30 13.47 15.09
C HIS A 231 -21.03 12.29 14.42
N HIS A 232 -20.38 11.66 13.45
CA HIS A 232 -20.98 10.56 12.66
C HIS A 232 -21.44 9.37 13.52
N ASN A 233 -20.80 9.10 14.65
CA ASN A 233 -21.12 7.98 15.54
C ASN A 233 -21.94 8.42 16.77
N THR A 234 -21.54 9.54 17.41
CA THR A 234 -22.16 9.98 18.68
C THR A 234 -23.21 11.08 18.49
N GLY A 235 -23.41 11.57 17.26
CA GLY A 235 -24.37 12.62 16.96
C GLY A 235 -24.06 13.92 17.69
N ASP A 236 -25.07 14.51 18.32
CA ASP A 236 -24.96 15.75 19.08
C ASP A 236 -24.78 15.53 20.59
N ALA A 237 -24.42 14.32 21.00
CA ALA A 237 -24.24 13.97 22.41
C ALA A 237 -23.12 14.79 23.09
N TRP A 238 -22.14 15.23 22.32
CA TRP A 238 -20.96 15.94 22.81
C TRP A 238 -20.81 17.27 22.08
N CYS A 239 -20.39 18.30 22.83
CA CYS A 239 -19.94 19.60 22.30
C CYS A 239 -18.49 19.91 22.72
N ILE A 240 -17.87 19.02 23.47
CA ILE A 240 -16.44 19.06 23.76
C ILE A 240 -15.81 17.76 23.21
N TYR A 241 -14.63 17.90 22.67
CA TYR A 241 -13.93 16.76 22.04
C TYR A 241 -12.49 16.70 22.53
N PRO A 242 -11.99 15.48 22.81
CA PRO A 242 -10.62 15.32 23.25
C PRO A 242 -9.64 15.64 22.12
N MET A 243 -8.51 16.21 22.50
CA MET A 243 -7.40 16.38 21.58
C MET A 243 -6.74 15.01 21.32
N TYR A 244 -6.14 14.86 20.16
CA TYR A 244 -5.49 13.60 19.76
C TYR A 244 -4.48 13.12 20.82
N THR A 245 -3.64 14.03 21.34
CA THR A 245 -2.60 13.70 22.32
C THR A 245 -3.15 13.11 23.63
N PHE A 246 -4.37 13.51 24.00
CA PHE A 246 -5.08 12.97 25.16
C PHE A 246 -5.78 11.66 24.83
N ALA A 247 -6.45 11.60 23.69
CA ALA A 247 -7.27 10.46 23.30
C ALA A 247 -6.43 9.20 23.00
N HIS A 248 -5.36 9.36 22.24
CA HIS A 248 -4.52 8.27 21.76
C HIS A 248 -3.96 7.36 22.88
N PRO A 249 -3.31 7.88 23.92
CA PRO A 249 -2.84 7.03 25.00
C PRO A 249 -3.96 6.27 25.72
N ILE A 250 -5.09 6.92 25.93
CA ILE A 250 -6.26 6.33 26.59
C ILE A 250 -6.85 5.19 25.76
N GLU A 251 -6.98 5.41 24.46
CA GLU A 251 -7.45 4.38 23.53
C GLU A 251 -6.57 3.13 23.60
N ASP A 252 -5.26 3.32 23.59
CA ASP A 252 -4.31 2.23 23.71
C ASP A 252 -4.48 1.47 25.03
N ALA A 253 -4.60 2.19 26.14
CA ALA A 253 -4.73 1.58 27.46
C ALA A 253 -6.06 0.82 27.63
N LEU A 254 -7.17 1.36 27.15
CA LEU A 254 -8.47 0.69 27.20
C LEU A 254 -8.46 -0.64 26.44
N GLU A 255 -7.71 -0.71 25.35
CA GLU A 255 -7.59 -1.90 24.51
C GLU A 255 -6.48 -2.84 24.97
N GLN A 256 -5.81 -2.55 26.08
CA GLN A 256 -4.69 -3.36 26.61
C GLN A 256 -3.54 -3.50 25.61
N ILE A 257 -3.31 -2.49 24.78
CA ILE A 257 -2.17 -2.47 23.87
C ILE A 257 -0.88 -2.56 24.69
N THR A 258 0.06 -3.37 24.26
CA THR A 258 1.37 -3.51 24.90
C THR A 258 2.40 -2.59 24.25
N HIS A 259 2.48 -2.63 22.94
CA HIS A 259 3.45 -1.90 22.14
C HIS A 259 2.70 -1.00 21.17
N SER A 260 2.69 0.30 21.48
CA SER A 260 2.06 1.33 20.67
C SER A 260 3.10 1.87 19.70
N ILE A 261 3.02 1.44 18.43
CA ILE A 261 4.04 1.70 17.43
C ILE A 261 3.57 2.82 16.51
N ALA A 262 4.27 3.95 16.54
CA ALA A 262 3.93 5.16 15.81
C ALA A 262 5.11 5.65 14.96
N THR A 263 4.87 6.64 14.11
CA THR A 263 5.96 7.26 13.34
C THR A 263 6.72 8.29 14.18
N LEU A 264 7.93 8.66 13.72
CA LEU A 264 8.84 9.55 14.46
C LEU A 264 8.25 10.92 14.80
N GLU A 265 7.26 11.38 14.06
CA GLU A 265 6.58 12.65 14.34
C GLU A 265 5.94 12.71 15.73
N PHE A 266 5.68 11.56 16.35
CA PHE A 266 5.09 11.45 17.68
C PHE A 266 6.12 11.28 18.80
N GLU A 267 7.41 11.28 18.49
CA GLU A 267 8.46 11.05 19.50
C GLU A 267 8.42 12.07 20.63
N ASP A 268 8.26 13.35 20.31
CA ASP A 268 8.22 14.42 21.32
C ASP A 268 6.96 14.37 22.18
N GLN A 269 5.94 13.64 21.78
CA GLN A 269 4.72 13.45 22.54
C GLN A 269 4.80 12.25 23.51
N ARG A 270 5.82 11.42 23.39
CA ARG A 270 5.97 10.24 24.27
C ARG A 270 6.01 10.59 25.75
N PRO A 271 6.73 11.64 26.20
CA PRO A 271 6.70 12.01 27.63
C PRO A 271 5.30 12.36 28.14
N PHE A 272 4.47 13.02 27.33
CA PHE A 272 3.08 13.27 27.68
C PHE A 272 2.26 11.98 27.71
N TYR A 273 2.46 11.10 26.76
CA TYR A 273 1.83 9.77 26.72
C TYR A 273 2.07 9.03 28.05
N ASP A 274 3.32 8.95 28.49
CA ASP A 274 3.70 8.30 29.73
C ASP A 274 3.12 9.02 30.95
N TRP A 275 3.22 10.35 31.00
CA TRP A 275 2.68 11.16 32.08
C TRP A 275 1.18 10.90 32.28
N LEU A 276 0.42 10.94 31.21
CA LEU A 276 -1.04 10.76 31.24
C LEU A 276 -1.41 9.37 31.76
N LEU A 277 -0.82 8.33 31.22
CA LEU A 277 -1.13 6.96 31.62
C LEU A 277 -0.69 6.66 33.05
N GLU A 278 0.43 7.19 33.49
CA GLU A 278 0.86 7.09 34.89
C GLU A 278 -0.14 7.73 35.83
N ARG A 279 -0.63 8.94 35.50
CA ARG A 279 -1.65 9.62 36.33
C ARG A 279 -2.94 8.81 36.42
N LEU A 280 -3.39 8.26 35.31
CA LEU A 280 -4.62 7.47 35.29
C LEU A 280 -4.48 6.11 35.99
N CYS A 281 -3.30 5.50 35.94
CA CYS A 281 -3.00 4.30 36.71
C CYS A 281 -2.98 4.60 38.21
N GLU A 282 -2.36 5.69 38.64
CA GLU A 282 -2.36 6.13 40.05
C GLU A 282 -3.77 6.31 40.60
N GLY A 283 -4.68 6.79 39.76
CA GLY A 283 -6.08 6.98 40.12
C GLY A 283 -6.94 5.72 40.07
N GLY A 284 -6.37 4.60 39.67
CA GLY A 284 -7.09 3.34 39.57
C GLY A 284 -8.05 3.21 38.39
N LEU A 285 -8.04 4.18 37.45
CA LEU A 285 -8.87 4.11 36.25
C LEU A 285 -8.34 3.11 35.22
N LEU A 286 -7.02 3.04 35.14
CA LEU A 286 -6.30 2.12 34.26
C LEU A 286 -5.37 1.25 35.08
N LYS A 287 -5.04 0.07 34.57
CA LYS A 287 -4.18 -0.88 35.25
C LYS A 287 -2.74 -0.85 34.74
N ALA A 288 -1.77 -0.81 35.64
CA ALA A 288 -0.37 -0.97 35.32
C ALA A 288 -0.05 -2.45 34.99
N PRO A 289 0.87 -2.75 34.09
CA PRO A 289 1.68 -1.79 33.33
C PRO A 289 0.87 -1.18 32.16
N PRO A 290 1.00 0.16 31.94
CA PRO A 290 0.36 0.79 30.80
C PRO A 290 1.06 0.44 29.49
N PRO A 291 0.44 0.68 28.35
CA PRO A 291 1.11 0.60 27.05
C PRO A 291 2.34 1.50 27.01
N ARG A 292 3.28 1.17 26.14
CA ARG A 292 4.43 2.03 25.85
C ARG A 292 4.47 2.36 24.37
N GLN A 293 4.83 3.61 24.07
CA GLN A 293 4.95 4.08 22.69
C GLN A 293 6.39 3.91 22.20
N TYR A 294 6.50 3.42 20.96
CA TYR A 294 7.76 3.30 20.23
C TYR A 294 7.58 3.96 18.87
N GLU A 295 8.64 4.59 18.36
CA GLU A 295 8.58 5.30 17.09
C GLU A 295 9.55 4.71 16.08
N PHE A 296 9.16 4.78 14.82
CA PHE A 296 9.97 4.36 13.68
C PHE A 296 9.89 5.40 12.57
N ALA A 297 10.90 5.41 11.70
CA ALA A 297 10.93 6.31 10.56
C ALA A 297 9.84 5.94 9.56
N ARG A 298 9.03 6.92 9.15
CA ARG A 298 8.02 6.73 8.11
C ARG A 298 8.70 6.42 6.77
N LEU A 299 7.95 5.82 5.86
CA LEU A 299 8.42 5.56 4.50
C LEU A 299 8.49 6.87 3.71
N ASN A 300 9.68 7.21 3.23
CA ASN A 300 9.90 8.25 2.23
C ASN A 300 10.31 7.55 0.93
N LEU A 301 9.42 7.55 -0.04
CA LEU A 301 9.61 6.87 -1.32
C LEU A 301 9.83 7.91 -2.41
N THR A 302 10.89 7.74 -3.23
CA THR A 302 11.15 8.65 -4.34
C THR A 302 10.06 8.57 -5.40
N TYR A 303 9.88 9.62 -6.17
CA TYR A 303 8.89 9.75 -7.26
C TYR A 303 7.44 9.61 -6.82
N VAL A 304 7.17 9.78 -5.53
CA VAL A 304 5.83 9.59 -4.94
C VAL A 304 5.49 10.76 -4.03
N ILE A 305 4.23 11.15 -4.03
CA ILE A 305 3.63 12.09 -3.09
C ILE A 305 2.59 11.33 -2.29
N THR A 306 2.58 11.52 -0.97
CA THR A 306 1.60 10.88 -0.07
C THR A 306 0.69 11.89 0.64
N SER A 307 0.88 13.18 0.42
CA SER A 307 0.00 14.23 0.96
C SER A 307 -1.43 14.05 0.46
N LYS A 308 -2.37 13.86 1.36
CA LYS A 308 -3.79 13.70 1.03
C LYS A 308 -4.32 14.86 0.20
N ARG A 309 -4.00 16.09 0.59
CA ARG A 309 -4.43 17.30 -0.11
C ARG A 309 -3.93 17.32 -1.56
N LYS A 310 -2.65 16.99 -1.77
CA LYS A 310 -2.04 16.97 -3.11
C LYS A 310 -2.58 15.84 -3.96
N LEU A 311 -2.78 14.66 -3.38
CA LEU A 311 -3.40 13.54 -4.09
C LEU A 311 -4.85 13.87 -4.48
N ALA A 312 -5.62 14.50 -3.59
CA ALA A 312 -6.97 14.97 -3.90
C ALA A 312 -6.97 15.98 -5.05
N GLN A 313 -5.98 16.87 -5.10
CA GLN A 313 -5.82 17.84 -6.17
C GLN A 313 -5.61 17.15 -7.52
N LEU A 314 -4.78 16.10 -7.58
CA LEU A 314 -4.57 15.31 -8.80
C LEU A 314 -5.88 14.71 -9.32
N VAL A 315 -6.70 14.19 -8.41
CA VAL A 315 -8.01 13.61 -8.75
C VAL A 315 -8.98 14.70 -9.21
N ASN A 316 -9.09 15.78 -8.46
CA ASN A 316 -10.02 16.88 -8.74
C ASN A 316 -9.69 17.62 -10.04
N GLU A 317 -8.41 17.79 -10.35
CA GLU A 317 -7.96 18.44 -11.59
C GLU A 317 -7.86 17.44 -12.76
N LYS A 318 -8.29 16.20 -12.57
CA LYS A 318 -8.29 15.14 -13.59
C LYS A 318 -6.91 14.85 -14.20
N LYS A 319 -5.86 15.01 -13.40
CA LYS A 319 -4.50 14.61 -13.80
C LYS A 319 -4.35 13.08 -13.76
N VAL A 320 -5.20 12.43 -12.96
CA VAL A 320 -5.37 10.98 -12.88
C VAL A 320 -6.87 10.67 -12.97
N SER A 321 -7.23 9.43 -13.28
CA SER A 321 -8.62 9.02 -13.49
C SER A 321 -9.44 8.90 -12.20
N GLY A 322 -8.77 8.78 -11.07
CA GLY A 322 -9.43 8.63 -9.75
C GLY A 322 -8.43 8.16 -8.71
N TRP A 323 -8.93 7.87 -7.52
CA TRP A 323 -8.09 7.40 -6.41
C TRP A 323 -7.47 6.02 -6.67
N ASP A 324 -8.09 5.22 -7.52
CA ASP A 324 -7.62 3.89 -7.91
C ASP A 324 -6.80 3.88 -9.20
N ASP A 325 -6.45 5.05 -9.73
CA ASP A 325 -5.60 5.14 -10.92
C ASP A 325 -4.29 4.38 -10.66
N PRO A 326 -3.86 3.50 -11.58
CA PRO A 326 -2.62 2.73 -11.41
C PRO A 326 -1.36 3.53 -11.18
N ARG A 327 -1.36 4.84 -11.46
CA ARG A 327 -0.23 5.74 -11.18
C ARG A 327 -0.24 6.30 -9.76
N MET A 328 -1.36 6.18 -9.06
CA MET A 328 -1.51 6.67 -7.69
C MET A 328 -0.81 5.77 -6.68
N PRO A 329 -0.20 6.34 -5.62
CA PRO A 329 0.45 5.56 -4.57
C PRO A 329 -0.54 5.04 -3.52
N THR A 330 -1.82 5.19 -3.73
CA THR A 330 -2.86 4.60 -2.88
C THR A 330 -2.80 3.08 -2.97
N ILE A 331 -3.22 2.39 -1.92
CA ILE A 331 -3.26 0.91 -1.94
C ILE A 331 -4.21 0.43 -3.03
N VAL A 332 -5.36 1.09 -3.23
CA VAL A 332 -6.28 0.75 -4.32
C VAL A 332 -5.66 0.97 -5.69
N GLY A 333 -4.83 2.00 -5.85
CA GLY A 333 -4.08 2.25 -7.08
C GLY A 333 -3.00 1.21 -7.33
N LEU A 334 -2.22 0.88 -6.32
CA LEU A 334 -1.19 -0.17 -6.41
C LEU A 334 -1.82 -1.52 -6.77
N ARG A 335 -2.93 -1.87 -6.14
CA ARG A 335 -3.66 -3.11 -6.42
C ARG A 335 -4.14 -3.16 -7.87
N ARG A 336 -4.74 -2.08 -8.36
CA ARG A 336 -5.21 -2.01 -9.74
C ARG A 336 -4.06 -2.04 -10.75
N ARG A 337 -2.90 -1.48 -10.38
CA ARG A 337 -1.70 -1.55 -11.21
C ARG A 337 -1.18 -2.98 -11.34
N GLY A 338 -1.45 -3.85 -10.36
CA GLY A 338 -1.04 -5.25 -10.38
C GLY A 338 -0.08 -5.65 -9.27
N TYR A 339 0.14 -4.80 -8.27
CA TYR A 339 0.92 -5.18 -7.10
C TYR A 339 0.25 -6.33 -6.35
N THR A 340 1.07 -7.20 -5.79
CA THR A 340 0.62 -8.32 -4.97
C THR A 340 0.82 -8.01 -3.49
N PRO A 341 -0.02 -8.58 -2.60
CA PRO A 341 0.22 -8.45 -1.16
C PRO A 341 1.61 -8.94 -0.75
N GLU A 342 2.06 -10.03 -1.33
CA GLU A 342 3.37 -10.63 -1.03
C GLU A 342 4.52 -9.71 -1.42
N ALA A 343 4.40 -9.01 -2.54
CA ALA A 343 5.42 -8.05 -2.97
C ALA A 343 5.51 -6.86 -2.01
N ILE A 344 4.39 -6.37 -1.53
CA ILE A 344 4.35 -5.26 -0.57
C ILE A 344 4.90 -5.71 0.79
N GLN A 345 4.54 -6.90 1.24
CA GLN A 345 5.10 -7.48 2.47
C GLN A 345 6.62 -7.66 2.35
N LEU A 346 7.10 -8.18 1.23
CA LEU A 346 8.53 -8.32 0.95
C LEU A 346 9.24 -6.97 0.98
N PHE A 347 8.64 -5.96 0.37
CA PHE A 347 9.17 -4.60 0.37
C PHE A 347 9.28 -4.05 1.79
N ALA A 348 8.22 -4.15 2.59
CA ALA A 348 8.20 -3.68 3.97
C ALA A 348 9.28 -4.34 4.82
N GLU A 349 9.50 -5.64 4.64
CA GLU A 349 10.54 -6.39 5.35
C GLU A 349 11.95 -5.98 4.88
N ARG A 350 12.13 -5.86 3.57
CA ARG A 350 13.43 -5.56 2.96
C ARG A 350 13.96 -4.18 3.31
N ILE A 351 13.10 -3.17 3.35
CA ILE A 351 13.51 -1.81 3.73
C ILE A 351 13.80 -1.68 5.23
N GLY A 352 13.32 -2.61 6.03
CA GLY A 352 13.57 -2.68 7.46
C GLY A 352 12.84 -1.61 8.27
N VAL A 353 13.15 -1.58 9.56
CA VAL A 353 12.56 -0.67 10.55
C VAL A 353 13.68 0.03 11.29
N THR A 354 13.75 1.35 11.17
CA THR A 354 14.80 2.16 11.80
C THR A 354 14.21 3.43 12.39
N LYS A 355 15.01 4.15 13.17
CA LYS A 355 14.70 5.49 13.68
C LYS A 355 15.34 6.60 12.84
N SER A 356 16.00 6.25 11.75
CA SER A 356 16.65 7.22 10.89
C SER A 356 15.81 7.49 9.64
N ASP A 357 15.47 8.76 9.41
CA ASP A 357 14.81 9.16 8.17
C ASP A 357 15.75 8.91 6.99
N SER A 358 15.25 8.18 6.01
CA SER A 358 15.96 7.92 4.77
C SER A 358 14.98 7.82 3.61
N TRP A 359 15.47 8.08 2.41
CA TRP A 359 14.71 7.93 1.19
C TRP A 359 14.94 6.55 0.60
N ILE A 360 13.85 5.88 0.26
CA ILE A 360 13.87 4.58 -0.42
C ILE A 360 13.59 4.84 -1.89
N ASP A 361 14.43 4.31 -2.77
CA ASP A 361 14.21 4.48 -4.20
C ASP A 361 13.01 3.65 -4.67
N TYR A 362 12.22 4.23 -5.56
CA TYR A 362 11.03 3.58 -6.13
C TYR A 362 11.35 2.24 -6.79
N SER A 363 12.55 2.11 -7.35
CA SER A 363 13.01 0.85 -7.97
C SER A 363 13.06 -0.32 -7.01
N THR A 364 13.23 -0.05 -5.71
CA THR A 364 13.20 -1.10 -4.67
C THR A 364 11.81 -1.72 -4.57
N LEU A 365 10.76 -0.91 -4.62
CA LEU A 365 9.38 -1.40 -4.62
C LEU A 365 9.07 -2.23 -5.87
N ASP A 366 9.40 -1.70 -7.05
CA ASP A 366 9.20 -2.42 -8.32
C ASP A 366 10.05 -3.69 -8.39
N GLY A 367 11.26 -3.68 -7.81
CA GLY A 367 12.13 -4.85 -7.73
C GLY A 367 11.51 -5.99 -6.93
N CYS A 368 10.87 -5.68 -5.80
CA CYS A 368 10.14 -6.67 -5.01
C CYS A 368 8.96 -7.26 -5.79
N LEU A 369 8.29 -6.43 -6.56
CA LEU A 369 7.17 -6.87 -7.38
C LEU A 369 7.64 -7.82 -8.50
N ARG A 370 8.72 -7.46 -9.22
CA ARG A 370 9.29 -8.35 -10.24
C ARG A 370 9.70 -9.70 -9.67
N GLU A 371 10.35 -9.67 -8.51
CA GLU A 371 10.79 -10.90 -7.83
C GLU A 371 9.61 -11.81 -7.49
N ASP A 372 8.50 -11.23 -6.99
CA ASP A 372 7.31 -12.01 -6.69
C ASP A 372 6.61 -12.54 -7.94
N LEU A 373 6.51 -11.73 -9.00
CA LEU A 373 5.80 -12.10 -10.21
C LEU A 373 6.57 -13.08 -11.10
N GLU A 374 7.88 -13.13 -11.00
CA GLU A 374 8.71 -14.01 -11.85
C GLU A 374 8.27 -15.47 -11.80
N ASN A 375 7.92 -15.95 -10.61
CA ASN A 375 7.50 -17.34 -10.40
C ASN A 375 5.99 -17.54 -10.45
N LYS A 376 5.20 -16.48 -10.50
CA LYS A 376 3.74 -16.55 -10.41
C LYS A 376 3.03 -16.22 -11.71
N ALA A 377 3.54 -15.22 -12.46
CA ALA A 377 2.87 -14.70 -13.63
C ALA A 377 2.99 -15.67 -14.81
N HIS A 378 1.85 -16.09 -15.34
CA HIS A 378 1.84 -16.87 -16.56
C HIS A 378 2.39 -16.05 -17.72
N ARG A 379 3.14 -16.71 -18.60
CA ARG A 379 3.73 -16.08 -19.79
C ARG A 379 2.70 -16.03 -20.90
N GLY A 380 2.84 -15.06 -21.79
CA GLY A 380 2.05 -14.95 -23.00
C GLY A 380 2.72 -14.00 -23.99
N MET A 381 2.39 -14.18 -25.26
CA MET A 381 2.87 -13.28 -26.30
C MET A 381 1.83 -12.22 -26.61
N ALA A 382 2.26 -10.96 -26.57
CA ALA A 382 1.51 -9.80 -26.97
C ALA A 382 2.39 -8.96 -27.89
N VAL A 383 1.80 -8.44 -28.96
CA VAL A 383 2.48 -7.54 -29.88
C VAL A 383 1.92 -6.14 -29.63
N LEU A 384 2.75 -5.26 -29.11
CA LEU A 384 2.31 -3.92 -28.66
C LEU A 384 2.30 -2.89 -29.80
N ASP A 385 3.20 -3.00 -30.76
CA ASP A 385 3.27 -2.15 -31.96
C ASP A 385 3.28 -3.09 -33.18
N PRO A 386 2.10 -3.60 -33.58
CA PRO A 386 2.04 -4.66 -34.56
C PRO A 386 2.31 -4.18 -35.99
N VAL A 387 3.09 -5.00 -36.70
CA VAL A 387 3.20 -4.96 -38.16
C VAL A 387 2.92 -6.36 -38.69
N LYS A 388 2.24 -6.43 -39.82
CA LYS A 388 1.88 -7.72 -40.42
C LYS A 388 3.10 -8.37 -41.06
N LEU A 389 3.28 -9.66 -40.81
CA LEU A 389 4.25 -10.49 -41.49
C LEU A 389 3.51 -11.55 -42.30
N VAL A 390 3.80 -11.61 -43.61
CA VAL A 390 3.20 -12.56 -44.51
C VAL A 390 4.23 -13.63 -44.86
N LEU A 391 3.84 -14.89 -44.65
CA LEU A 391 4.64 -16.06 -45.06
C LEU A 391 4.26 -16.41 -46.50
N THR A 392 5.04 -15.86 -47.44
CA THR A 392 4.70 -15.85 -48.85
C THR A 392 4.68 -17.24 -49.52
N ASN A 393 5.37 -18.20 -48.95
CA ASN A 393 5.42 -19.59 -49.43
C ASN A 393 4.46 -20.53 -48.68
N TRP A 394 3.51 -19.98 -47.91
CA TRP A 394 2.66 -20.77 -47.00
C TRP A 394 1.84 -21.82 -47.76
N ALA A 395 1.12 -21.45 -48.81
CA ALA A 395 0.33 -22.37 -49.61
C ALA A 395 1.20 -23.42 -50.31
N GLU A 396 2.38 -23.02 -50.78
CA GLU A 396 3.35 -23.95 -51.41
C GLU A 396 3.80 -25.05 -50.46
N VAL A 397 4.05 -24.68 -49.19
CA VAL A 397 4.51 -25.64 -48.18
C VAL A 397 3.37 -26.46 -47.59
N PHE A 398 2.21 -25.85 -47.31
CA PHE A 398 1.11 -26.49 -46.58
C PHE A 398 -0.13 -26.79 -47.42
N GLY A 399 -0.13 -26.43 -48.68
CA GLY A 399 -1.19 -26.77 -49.63
C GLY A 399 -2.34 -25.76 -49.74
N SER A 400 -2.48 -24.83 -48.81
CA SER A 400 -3.55 -23.82 -48.81
C SER A 400 -3.13 -22.59 -47.99
N ASP A 401 -3.53 -21.39 -48.47
CA ASP A 401 -3.36 -20.14 -47.73
C ASP A 401 -4.18 -20.13 -46.44
N GLY A 402 -5.28 -20.88 -46.37
CA GLY A 402 -6.12 -20.96 -45.17
C GLY A 402 -5.68 -22.01 -44.13
N TYR A 403 -4.64 -22.77 -44.41
CA TYR A 403 -4.15 -23.74 -43.45
C TYR A 403 -3.60 -23.06 -42.20
N THR A 404 -3.94 -23.62 -41.04
CA THR A 404 -3.39 -23.22 -39.76
C THR A 404 -2.98 -24.44 -38.97
N GLU A 405 -2.01 -24.29 -38.07
CA GLU A 405 -1.68 -25.37 -37.14
C GLU A 405 -1.42 -24.81 -35.74
N ASP A 406 -1.60 -25.68 -34.75
CA ASP A 406 -1.40 -25.31 -33.36
C ASP A 406 0.08 -25.33 -32.99
N CYS A 407 0.49 -24.29 -32.28
CA CYS A 407 1.76 -24.21 -31.57
C CYS A 407 1.49 -24.21 -30.08
N THR A 408 2.44 -24.69 -29.29
CA THR A 408 2.32 -24.74 -27.83
C THR A 408 3.57 -24.18 -27.15
N GLN A 409 3.37 -23.54 -26.01
CA GLN A 409 4.44 -23.10 -25.11
C GLN A 409 3.98 -23.28 -23.67
N PRO A 410 4.89 -23.50 -22.70
CA PRO A 410 4.52 -23.56 -21.31
C PRO A 410 3.94 -22.23 -20.82
N ALA A 411 2.94 -22.31 -19.93
CA ALA A 411 2.41 -21.12 -19.27
C ALA A 411 3.40 -20.57 -18.25
N LEU A 412 4.19 -21.43 -17.61
CA LEU A 412 5.26 -21.06 -16.69
C LEU A 412 6.55 -21.82 -17.06
N PRO A 413 7.73 -21.20 -16.92
CA PRO A 413 8.99 -21.92 -17.09
C PRO A 413 9.13 -23.07 -16.10
N HIS A 414 9.74 -24.15 -16.52
CA HIS A 414 9.96 -25.32 -15.66
C HIS A 414 10.74 -24.98 -14.38
N SER A 415 11.67 -24.04 -14.45
CA SER A 415 12.46 -23.58 -13.30
C SER A 415 11.64 -22.92 -12.20
N THR A 416 10.41 -22.47 -12.51
CA THR A 416 9.53 -21.79 -11.53
C THR A 416 8.55 -22.77 -10.86
N ILE A 417 8.51 -24.02 -11.30
CA ILE A 417 7.58 -25.02 -10.78
C ILE A 417 8.26 -25.78 -9.65
N ALA A 418 7.65 -25.76 -8.47
CA ALA A 418 8.19 -26.44 -7.31
C ALA A 418 8.11 -27.96 -7.50
N GLU A 419 9.06 -28.67 -6.89
CA GLU A 419 9.09 -30.13 -6.93
C GLU A 419 7.77 -30.71 -6.40
N GLY A 420 7.19 -31.66 -7.13
CA GLY A 420 5.91 -32.30 -6.79
C GLY A 420 4.67 -31.50 -7.17
N GLN A 421 4.81 -30.29 -7.72
CA GLN A 421 3.68 -29.53 -8.23
C GLN A 421 3.42 -29.85 -9.71
N THR A 422 2.14 -29.91 -10.07
CA THR A 422 1.73 -30.08 -11.46
C THR A 422 1.85 -28.73 -12.18
N PRO A 423 2.57 -28.65 -13.32
CA PRO A 423 2.60 -27.43 -14.09
C PRO A 423 1.22 -27.08 -14.65
N PRO A 424 0.92 -25.76 -14.83
CA PRO A 424 -0.31 -25.39 -15.52
C PRO A 424 -0.31 -25.93 -16.96
N PRO A 425 -1.50 -26.10 -17.59
CA PRO A 425 -1.58 -26.54 -18.98
C PRO A 425 -0.78 -25.62 -19.91
N ASP A 426 -0.18 -26.20 -20.95
CA ASP A 426 0.45 -25.39 -21.99
C ASP A 426 -0.56 -24.48 -22.66
N ARG A 427 -0.11 -23.29 -23.04
CA ARG A 427 -0.91 -22.39 -23.87
C ARG A 427 -0.81 -22.81 -25.33
N VAL A 428 -1.92 -22.67 -26.05
CA VAL A 428 -2.05 -23.08 -27.45
C VAL A 428 -2.42 -21.88 -28.30
N PHE A 429 -1.73 -21.68 -29.40
CA PHE A 429 -1.96 -20.57 -30.31
C PHE A 429 -1.66 -21.01 -31.75
N LYS A 430 -2.33 -20.39 -32.72
CA LYS A 430 -2.29 -20.84 -34.12
C LYS A 430 -1.31 -20.05 -34.96
N ILE A 431 -0.56 -20.75 -35.79
CA ILE A 431 0.22 -20.15 -36.87
C ILE A 431 -0.49 -20.34 -38.19
N GLY A 432 -0.50 -19.34 -39.04
CA GLY A 432 -1.01 -19.33 -40.37
C GLY A 432 -0.16 -18.48 -41.30
N LYS A 433 -0.65 -18.22 -42.50
CA LYS A 433 0.05 -17.39 -43.48
C LYS A 433 0.40 -16.01 -42.95
N ASP A 434 -0.53 -15.38 -42.23
CA ASP A 434 -0.38 -14.02 -41.71
C ASP A 434 -0.17 -14.08 -40.20
N VAL A 435 0.84 -13.39 -39.70
CA VAL A 435 1.10 -13.21 -38.28
C VAL A 435 1.42 -11.76 -37.99
N TRP A 436 1.29 -11.38 -36.71
CA TRP A 436 1.66 -10.05 -36.22
C TRP A 436 2.98 -10.14 -35.46
N ILE A 437 3.90 -9.23 -35.76
CA ILE A 437 5.18 -9.11 -35.06
C ILE A 437 5.39 -7.69 -34.58
N GLU A 438 6.31 -7.49 -33.64
CA GLU A 438 6.72 -6.16 -33.24
C GLU A 438 7.40 -5.44 -34.40
N ARG A 439 7.00 -4.20 -34.65
CA ARG A 439 7.61 -3.37 -35.70
C ARG A 439 9.13 -3.26 -35.51
N GLU A 440 9.59 -3.14 -34.26
CA GLU A 440 11.03 -3.04 -33.93
C GLU A 440 11.82 -4.32 -34.26
N ASP A 441 11.15 -5.44 -34.47
CA ASP A 441 11.80 -6.71 -34.80
C ASP A 441 12.18 -6.82 -36.30
N PHE A 442 11.86 -5.82 -37.07
CA PHE A 442 12.23 -5.75 -38.48
C PHE A 442 12.99 -4.45 -38.80
N GLU A 443 14.10 -4.58 -39.53
CA GLU A 443 14.86 -3.47 -40.09
C GLU A 443 15.21 -3.77 -41.54
N GLU A 444 14.82 -2.91 -42.45
CA GLU A 444 15.16 -3.09 -43.87
C GLU A 444 16.67 -2.94 -44.11
N VAL A 445 17.28 -1.93 -43.44
CA VAL A 445 18.73 -1.71 -43.42
C VAL A 445 19.15 -1.79 -41.94
N PRO A 446 19.62 -2.97 -41.50
CA PRO A 446 19.89 -3.17 -40.09
C PRO A 446 21.12 -2.40 -39.60
N PRO A 447 21.06 -1.84 -38.37
CA PRO A 447 22.26 -1.32 -37.74
C PRO A 447 23.22 -2.45 -37.37
N LYS A 448 24.49 -2.12 -37.15
CA LYS A 448 25.52 -3.09 -36.78
C LYS A 448 25.11 -3.85 -35.50
N GLY A 449 25.22 -5.17 -35.55
CA GLY A 449 24.88 -6.03 -34.43
C GLY A 449 23.41 -6.42 -34.31
N TYR A 450 22.55 -5.93 -35.20
CA TYR A 450 21.14 -6.31 -35.21
C TYR A 450 20.98 -7.75 -35.66
N LYS A 451 20.26 -8.58 -34.87
CA LYS A 451 20.17 -10.04 -35.09
C LYS A 451 18.77 -10.51 -35.44
N ARG A 452 17.77 -9.63 -35.43
CA ARG A 452 16.38 -9.97 -35.72
C ARG A 452 16.10 -9.93 -37.23
N LEU A 453 14.89 -9.64 -37.65
CA LEU A 453 14.54 -9.70 -39.07
C LEU A 453 15.14 -8.56 -39.89
N PHE A 454 15.81 -8.92 -40.95
CA PHE A 454 16.18 -8.06 -42.05
C PHE A 454 16.30 -8.95 -43.30
N PRO A 455 16.20 -8.42 -44.53
CA PRO A 455 16.26 -9.24 -45.72
C PRO A 455 17.48 -10.17 -45.76
N GLY A 456 17.22 -11.46 -45.90
CA GLY A 456 18.24 -12.52 -45.90
C GLY A 456 18.52 -13.16 -44.54
N ASN A 457 18.04 -12.60 -43.43
CA ASN A 457 18.26 -13.19 -42.11
C ASN A 457 17.16 -14.17 -41.72
N VAL A 458 17.51 -15.15 -40.88
CA VAL A 458 16.59 -16.13 -40.33
C VAL A 458 16.37 -15.89 -38.85
N VAL A 459 15.14 -16.03 -38.39
CA VAL A 459 14.78 -16.01 -36.98
C VAL A 459 13.77 -17.11 -36.69
N ARG A 460 13.66 -17.49 -35.42
CA ARG A 460 12.57 -18.35 -34.97
C ARG A 460 11.39 -17.52 -34.51
N LEU A 461 10.22 -17.86 -35.02
CA LEU A 461 8.96 -17.46 -34.41
C LEU A 461 8.79 -18.34 -33.16
N LYS A 462 8.80 -17.73 -31.99
CA LYS A 462 8.87 -18.46 -30.71
C LYS A 462 7.76 -19.50 -30.56
N GLY A 463 8.13 -20.76 -30.36
CA GLY A 463 7.19 -21.88 -30.32
C GLY A 463 6.70 -22.34 -31.69
N GLY A 464 7.11 -21.70 -32.77
CA GLY A 464 6.72 -21.98 -34.13
C GLY A 464 7.88 -22.38 -35.02
N TYR A 465 7.88 -21.90 -36.26
CA TYR A 465 8.87 -22.23 -37.29
C TYR A 465 10.02 -21.22 -37.34
N VAL A 466 11.14 -21.66 -37.90
CA VAL A 466 12.18 -20.74 -38.36
C VAL A 466 11.73 -20.15 -39.70
N ILE A 467 11.92 -18.89 -39.86
CA ILE A 467 11.54 -18.14 -41.08
C ILE A 467 12.73 -17.34 -41.60
N GLU A 468 12.73 -17.12 -42.94
CA GLU A 468 13.73 -16.28 -43.60
C GLU A 468 13.07 -15.01 -44.16
N CYS A 469 13.55 -13.87 -43.73
CA CYS A 469 13.04 -12.59 -44.24
C CYS A 469 13.45 -12.36 -45.69
N THR A 470 12.52 -11.94 -46.51
CA THR A 470 12.76 -11.65 -47.95
C THR A 470 12.63 -10.18 -48.29
N GLY A 471 11.95 -9.38 -47.49
CA GLY A 471 11.76 -7.96 -47.75
C GLY A 471 10.54 -7.38 -47.06
N CYS A 472 10.02 -6.29 -47.61
CA CYS A 472 8.88 -5.58 -47.03
C CYS A 472 8.12 -4.81 -48.10
N ALA A 473 6.90 -4.39 -47.74
CA ALA A 473 6.14 -3.37 -48.48
C ALA A 473 6.08 -2.12 -47.63
N LYS A 474 6.06 -0.96 -48.29
CA LYS A 474 6.01 0.35 -47.62
C LYS A 474 4.85 1.17 -48.19
N ASP A 475 4.35 2.10 -47.38
CA ASP A 475 3.40 3.09 -47.84
C ASP A 475 4.09 4.26 -48.60
N ALA A 476 3.30 5.24 -49.06
CA ALA A 476 3.80 6.38 -49.79
C ALA A 476 4.78 7.24 -48.98
N GLU A 477 4.75 7.14 -47.64
CA GLU A 477 5.61 7.90 -46.72
C GLU A 477 6.86 7.10 -46.29
N GLY A 478 7.03 5.90 -46.84
CA GLY A 478 8.18 5.05 -46.53
C GLY A 478 8.03 4.20 -45.25
N LYS A 479 6.87 4.20 -44.61
CA LYS A 479 6.59 3.37 -43.45
C LYS A 479 6.33 1.94 -43.88
N VAL A 480 6.98 0.97 -43.23
CA VAL A 480 6.76 -0.45 -43.46
C VAL A 480 5.33 -0.82 -43.07
N THR A 481 4.57 -1.36 -44.02
CA THR A 481 3.19 -1.81 -43.81
C THR A 481 3.08 -3.32 -43.69
N GLU A 482 4.05 -4.04 -44.25
CA GLU A 482 4.04 -5.49 -44.31
C GLU A 482 5.47 -6.02 -44.43
N VAL A 483 5.80 -7.04 -43.66
CA VAL A 483 7.08 -7.75 -43.74
C VAL A 483 6.85 -9.06 -44.49
N HIS A 484 7.75 -9.41 -45.37
CA HIS A 484 7.67 -10.64 -46.18
C HIS A 484 8.73 -11.63 -45.70
N ALA A 485 8.34 -12.90 -45.54
CA ALA A 485 9.24 -13.96 -45.16
C ALA A 485 8.79 -15.30 -45.75
N LYS A 486 9.67 -16.26 -45.74
CA LYS A 486 9.38 -17.66 -46.12
C LYS A 486 9.49 -18.53 -44.89
N VAL A 487 8.52 -19.43 -44.69
CA VAL A 487 8.62 -20.49 -43.67
C VAL A 487 9.60 -21.55 -44.15
N ILE A 488 10.46 -22.00 -43.22
CA ILE A 488 11.38 -23.11 -43.50
C ILE A 488 10.71 -24.38 -42.99
N PRO A 489 10.34 -25.32 -43.90
CA PRO A 489 9.67 -26.55 -43.51
C PRO A 489 10.51 -27.39 -42.54
N GLY A 490 9.85 -28.13 -41.68
CA GLY A 490 10.51 -29.07 -40.76
C GLY A 490 11.21 -28.46 -39.57
N THR A 491 11.04 -27.14 -39.34
CA THR A 491 11.72 -26.42 -38.25
C THR A 491 10.83 -26.07 -37.06
N LYS A 492 9.60 -26.59 -37.01
CA LYS A 492 8.66 -26.30 -35.93
C LYS A 492 9.22 -26.75 -34.57
N SER A 493 9.13 -25.87 -33.58
CA SER A 493 9.57 -26.16 -32.22
C SER A 493 8.89 -27.41 -31.67
N GLY A 494 9.65 -28.26 -30.97
CA GLY A 494 9.17 -29.51 -30.40
C GLY A 494 9.04 -30.66 -31.37
N THR A 495 9.49 -30.53 -32.63
CA THR A 495 9.50 -31.58 -33.61
C THR A 495 10.94 -32.06 -33.91
N PRO A 496 11.12 -33.31 -34.45
CA PRO A 496 12.42 -33.73 -34.95
C PRO A 496 12.86 -32.79 -36.09
N GLY A 497 14.03 -32.22 -36.02
CA GLY A 497 14.51 -31.25 -37.01
C GLY A 497 14.22 -29.80 -36.65
N ALA A 498 13.62 -29.54 -35.50
CA ALA A 498 13.40 -28.16 -35.03
C ALA A 498 14.68 -27.33 -35.10
N ASP A 499 15.82 -27.92 -34.76
CA ASP A 499 17.12 -27.23 -34.72
C ASP A 499 17.96 -27.46 -35.97
N SER A 500 17.36 -27.97 -37.08
CA SER A 500 18.08 -28.20 -38.33
C SER A 500 18.60 -26.95 -38.99
N VAL A 501 17.98 -25.78 -38.70
CA VAL A 501 18.42 -24.45 -39.12
C VAL A 501 18.67 -23.63 -37.89
N LYS A 502 19.86 -23.08 -37.75
CA LYS A 502 20.22 -22.23 -36.61
C LYS A 502 19.76 -20.79 -36.85
N ALA A 503 18.90 -20.29 -35.95
CA ALA A 503 18.51 -18.90 -35.90
C ALA A 503 19.21 -18.22 -34.70
N LYS A 504 19.79 -17.03 -34.93
CA LYS A 504 20.49 -16.27 -33.87
C LYS A 504 19.53 -15.59 -32.89
N ALA A 505 18.27 -15.48 -33.24
CA ALA A 505 17.27 -14.83 -32.42
C ALA A 505 15.91 -15.54 -32.55
N ALA A 506 15.12 -15.43 -31.50
CA ALA A 506 13.71 -15.79 -31.51
C ALA A 506 12.89 -14.51 -31.25
N ILE A 507 11.80 -14.35 -31.97
CA ILE A 507 10.91 -13.20 -31.79
C ILE A 507 9.53 -13.67 -31.33
N THR A 508 8.84 -12.76 -30.64
CA THR A 508 7.45 -12.97 -30.25
C THR A 508 6.51 -12.58 -31.40
N TRP A 509 5.37 -13.23 -31.43
CA TRP A 509 4.41 -13.07 -32.53
C TRP A 509 3.02 -13.50 -32.08
N VAL A 510 2.00 -13.08 -32.82
CA VAL A 510 0.61 -13.51 -32.63
C VAL A 510 0.01 -13.84 -33.98
N GLY A 511 -0.62 -14.99 -34.12
CA GLY A 511 -1.27 -15.39 -35.37
C GLY A 511 -2.48 -14.51 -35.68
N ASN A 512 -2.68 -14.19 -36.95
CA ASN A 512 -3.86 -13.44 -37.38
C ASN A 512 -5.14 -14.27 -37.21
N ALA A 513 -5.03 -15.61 -37.28
CA ALA A 513 -6.21 -16.50 -37.23
C ALA A 513 -6.92 -16.46 -35.88
N ASP A 514 -6.18 -16.36 -34.78
CA ASP A 514 -6.73 -16.43 -33.43
C ASP A 514 -6.28 -15.28 -32.52
N GLY A 515 -5.49 -14.37 -33.02
CA GLY A 515 -5.10 -13.17 -32.28
C GLY A 515 -6.29 -12.27 -31.95
N VAL A 516 -6.25 -11.64 -30.79
CA VAL A 516 -7.31 -10.79 -30.30
C VAL A 516 -6.78 -9.39 -30.08
N SER A 517 -7.53 -8.39 -30.54
CA SER A 517 -7.21 -6.99 -30.28
C SER A 517 -7.38 -6.66 -28.80
N ALA A 518 -6.42 -5.95 -28.22
CA ALA A 518 -6.44 -5.57 -26.83
C ALA A 518 -6.02 -4.12 -26.65
N GLU A 519 -6.66 -3.43 -25.72
CA GLU A 519 -6.18 -2.13 -25.24
C GLU A 519 -5.10 -2.39 -24.20
N VAL A 520 -3.91 -1.84 -24.40
CA VAL A 520 -2.81 -1.94 -23.45
C VAL A 520 -2.44 -0.55 -22.98
N ARG A 521 -2.52 -0.36 -21.66
CA ARG A 521 -2.22 0.89 -20.98
C ARG A 521 -0.81 0.81 -20.43
N LEU A 522 0.10 1.54 -21.05
CA LEU A 522 1.51 1.56 -20.68
C LEU A 522 1.73 2.61 -19.60
N TYR A 523 1.40 2.25 -18.37
CA TYR A 523 1.63 3.10 -17.21
C TYR A 523 3.10 3.19 -16.87
N ASP A 524 3.54 4.36 -16.44
CA ASP A 524 4.86 4.66 -15.93
C ASP A 524 4.75 5.53 -14.68
N ARG A 525 5.87 5.91 -14.10
CA ARG A 525 5.90 6.75 -12.90
C ARG A 525 5.15 8.04 -13.14
N LEU A 526 4.36 8.46 -12.14
CA LEU A 526 3.55 9.67 -12.23
C LEU A 526 4.41 10.94 -12.26
N PHE A 527 5.58 10.92 -11.61
CA PHE A 527 6.48 12.06 -11.52
C PHE A 527 7.85 11.75 -12.11
N THR A 528 8.49 12.79 -12.67
CA THR A 528 9.87 12.70 -13.20
C THR A 528 10.92 13.11 -12.16
N ASP A 529 10.52 13.82 -11.11
CA ASP A 529 11.41 14.30 -10.05
C ASP A 529 11.42 13.30 -8.88
N PRO A 530 12.60 12.91 -8.37
CA PRO A 530 12.68 12.03 -7.20
C PRO A 530 11.97 12.56 -5.95
N GLN A 531 11.90 13.89 -5.81
CA GLN A 531 11.24 14.56 -4.70
C GLN A 531 10.30 15.64 -5.24
N PRO A 532 9.12 15.26 -5.73
CA PRO A 532 8.28 16.16 -6.54
C PRO A 532 7.81 17.43 -5.83
N ASP A 533 7.69 17.40 -4.50
CA ASP A 533 7.18 18.51 -3.72
C ASP A 533 8.19 19.08 -2.72
N ALA A 534 9.48 18.71 -2.84
CA ALA A 534 10.51 19.21 -1.94
C ALA A 534 10.83 20.69 -2.19
N GLY A 535 11.18 21.40 -1.11
CA GLY A 535 11.66 22.79 -1.20
C GLY A 535 10.62 23.79 -1.70
N GLY A 536 9.33 23.54 -1.46
CA GLY A 536 8.26 24.45 -1.88
C GLY A 536 7.96 24.43 -3.37
N LYS A 537 8.46 23.44 -4.10
CA LYS A 537 8.15 23.26 -5.53
C LYS A 537 6.66 23.03 -5.74
N ASN A 538 6.16 23.51 -6.88
CA ASN A 538 4.84 23.09 -7.35
C ASN A 538 4.94 21.66 -7.91
N PHE A 539 4.37 20.71 -7.20
CA PHE A 539 4.44 19.30 -7.57
C PHE A 539 3.82 19.00 -8.95
N LEU A 540 2.89 19.84 -9.40
CA LEU A 540 2.26 19.68 -10.72
C LEU A 540 3.28 19.84 -11.86
N ASP A 541 4.35 20.63 -11.63
CA ASP A 541 5.41 20.80 -12.62
C ASP A 541 6.29 19.55 -12.78
N ALA A 542 6.24 18.66 -11.81
CA ALA A 542 6.99 17.41 -11.81
C ALA A 542 6.22 16.24 -12.44
N LEU A 543 4.99 16.45 -12.88
CA LEU A 543 4.20 15.39 -13.53
C LEU A 543 4.90 14.88 -14.78
N ASN A 544 4.94 13.55 -14.92
CA ASN A 544 5.48 12.89 -16.11
C ASN A 544 4.43 12.92 -17.22
N PRO A 545 4.68 13.64 -18.32
CA PRO A 545 3.72 13.69 -19.45
C PRO A 545 3.54 12.33 -20.11
N ASP A 546 4.50 11.43 -19.97
CA ASP A 546 4.49 10.08 -20.55
C ASP A 546 4.09 9.00 -19.53
N SER A 547 3.41 9.39 -18.45
CA SER A 547 3.01 8.43 -17.39
C SER A 547 1.93 7.45 -17.85
N LEU A 548 1.24 7.73 -18.96
CA LEU A 548 0.27 6.82 -19.55
C LEU A 548 0.32 6.96 -21.07
N LYS A 549 0.55 5.85 -21.76
CA LYS A 549 0.40 5.73 -23.20
C LYS A 549 -0.51 4.54 -23.48
N VAL A 550 -1.56 4.76 -24.26
CA VAL A 550 -2.49 3.69 -24.63
C VAL A 550 -2.18 3.21 -26.03
N VAL A 551 -2.02 1.91 -26.20
CA VAL A 551 -1.78 1.29 -27.50
C VAL A 551 -2.83 0.22 -27.77
N THR A 552 -3.06 -0.06 -29.06
CA THR A 552 -3.87 -1.19 -29.48
C THR A 552 -2.91 -2.32 -29.85
N ALA A 553 -2.93 -3.37 -29.06
CA ALA A 553 -2.07 -4.54 -29.21
C ALA A 553 -2.84 -5.71 -29.82
N VAL A 554 -2.11 -6.73 -30.27
CA VAL A 554 -2.67 -8.03 -30.61
C VAL A 554 -2.09 -9.06 -29.62
N VAL A 555 -2.97 -9.82 -28.99
CA VAL A 555 -2.58 -10.79 -27.95
C VAL A 555 -2.98 -12.21 -28.32
N GLU A 556 -2.21 -13.19 -27.85
CA GLU A 556 -2.56 -14.59 -28.05
C GLU A 556 -3.84 -14.96 -27.28
N PRO A 557 -4.53 -16.05 -27.66
CA PRO A 557 -5.82 -16.42 -27.05
C PRO A 557 -5.78 -16.59 -25.54
N SER A 558 -4.69 -17.13 -24.96
CA SER A 558 -4.57 -17.31 -23.52
C SER A 558 -4.63 -16.00 -22.74
N LEU A 559 -4.12 -14.91 -23.32
CA LEU A 559 -4.19 -13.59 -22.72
C LEU A 559 -5.59 -12.99 -22.85
N ALA A 560 -6.24 -13.21 -24.01
CA ALA A 560 -7.61 -12.74 -24.21
C ALA A 560 -8.60 -13.40 -23.25
N ALA A 561 -8.33 -14.62 -22.82
CA ALA A 561 -9.14 -15.36 -21.86
C ALA A 561 -8.90 -14.98 -20.39
N ALA A 562 -8.04 -13.98 -20.14
CA ALA A 562 -7.71 -13.54 -18.79
C ALA A 562 -8.94 -13.06 -18.02
N LYS A 563 -8.90 -13.24 -16.70
CA LYS A 563 -9.88 -12.67 -15.78
C LYS A 563 -9.32 -11.35 -15.20
N PRO A 564 -10.20 -10.42 -14.79
CA PRO A 564 -9.74 -9.22 -14.10
C PRO A 564 -8.79 -9.55 -12.95
N ASP A 565 -7.77 -8.73 -12.74
CA ASP A 565 -6.69 -8.90 -11.77
C ASP A 565 -5.67 -10.02 -12.09
N GLN A 566 -5.88 -10.81 -13.09
CA GLN A 566 -4.91 -11.84 -13.48
C GLN A 566 -3.64 -11.19 -14.06
N LYS A 567 -2.48 -11.66 -13.61
CA LYS A 567 -1.19 -11.09 -13.95
C LYS A 567 -0.42 -12.00 -14.90
N PHE A 568 0.27 -11.37 -15.85
CA PHE A 568 1.04 -12.06 -16.88
C PHE A 568 2.40 -11.43 -17.07
N GLN A 569 3.35 -12.21 -17.55
CA GLN A 569 4.52 -11.66 -18.21
C GLN A 569 4.24 -11.66 -19.72
N PHE A 570 4.20 -10.49 -20.33
CA PHE A 570 4.25 -10.38 -21.79
C PHE A 570 5.69 -10.60 -22.19
N GLU A 571 5.95 -11.68 -22.87
CA GLU A 571 7.32 -12.10 -23.18
C GLU A 571 8.09 -10.98 -23.87
N ARG A 572 9.28 -10.68 -23.36
CA ARG A 572 10.18 -9.60 -23.79
C ARG A 572 9.73 -8.18 -23.41
N HIS A 573 8.53 -7.99 -22.88
CA HIS A 573 8.02 -6.64 -22.56
C HIS A 573 8.00 -6.31 -21.07
N GLY A 574 7.58 -7.24 -20.24
CA GLY A 574 7.42 -7.01 -18.82
C GLY A 574 6.15 -7.63 -18.27
N TYR A 575 5.71 -7.13 -17.13
CA TYR A 575 4.55 -7.65 -16.42
C TYR A 575 3.32 -6.77 -16.65
N PHE A 576 2.19 -7.42 -16.86
CA PHE A 576 0.91 -6.78 -17.16
C PHE A 576 -0.20 -7.44 -16.34
N VAL A 577 -1.25 -6.68 -16.06
CA VAL A 577 -2.43 -7.16 -15.33
C VAL A 577 -3.67 -6.87 -16.16
N ALA A 578 -4.60 -7.83 -16.23
CA ALA A 578 -5.92 -7.57 -16.79
C ALA A 578 -6.63 -6.57 -15.89
N ASP A 579 -7.08 -5.43 -16.44
CA ASP A 579 -7.58 -4.33 -15.63
C ASP A 579 -8.78 -4.75 -14.80
N ARG A 580 -8.70 -4.45 -13.52
CA ARG A 580 -9.71 -4.83 -12.53
C ARG A 580 -11.12 -4.32 -12.87
N ALA A 581 -11.21 -3.09 -13.40
CA ALA A 581 -12.49 -2.42 -13.64
C ALA A 581 -12.99 -2.59 -15.08
N ASP A 582 -12.09 -2.56 -16.06
CA ASP A 582 -12.46 -2.43 -17.47
C ASP A 582 -12.30 -3.69 -18.29
N HIS A 583 -11.44 -4.64 -17.83
CA HIS A 583 -11.24 -5.87 -18.57
C HIS A 583 -12.51 -6.73 -18.56
N GLY A 584 -12.93 -7.18 -19.73
CA GLY A 584 -14.12 -8.02 -19.92
C GLY A 584 -15.42 -7.24 -20.05
N VAL A 585 -15.42 -5.93 -19.77
CA VAL A 585 -16.62 -5.11 -19.93
C VAL A 585 -16.92 -4.91 -21.41
N GLY A 586 -18.10 -5.36 -21.85
CA GLY A 586 -18.47 -5.33 -23.26
C GLY A 586 -17.60 -6.22 -24.15
N GLY A 587 -16.95 -7.24 -23.58
CA GLY A 587 -16.04 -8.15 -24.28
C GLY A 587 -14.67 -7.55 -24.55
N LYS A 588 -14.33 -6.40 -23.99
CA LYS A 588 -13.09 -5.68 -24.22
C LYS A 588 -11.94 -6.31 -23.43
N VAL A 589 -10.79 -6.51 -24.09
CA VAL A 589 -9.56 -6.98 -23.46
C VAL A 589 -8.71 -5.77 -23.11
N VAL A 590 -8.44 -5.58 -21.82
CA VAL A 590 -7.70 -4.43 -21.31
C VAL A 590 -6.61 -4.87 -20.34
N PHE A 591 -5.37 -4.48 -20.64
CA PHE A 591 -4.23 -4.75 -19.79
C PHE A 591 -3.55 -3.46 -19.34
N ASN A 592 -3.10 -3.44 -18.10
CA ASN A 592 -2.25 -2.39 -17.55
C ASN A 592 -0.83 -2.88 -17.40
N ARG A 593 0.15 -2.10 -17.81
CA ARG A 593 1.55 -2.40 -17.50
C ARG A 593 1.79 -2.24 -16.02
N VAL A 594 2.31 -3.28 -15.40
CA VAL A 594 2.69 -3.33 -13.98
C VAL A 594 4.08 -2.77 -13.81
N THR A 595 5.07 -3.41 -14.41
CA THR A 595 6.47 -3.01 -14.41
C THR A 595 7.22 -3.70 -15.56
N GLY A 596 8.40 -3.20 -15.91
CA GLY A 596 9.26 -3.84 -16.91
C GLY A 596 9.94 -5.11 -16.38
N LEU A 597 10.67 -5.79 -17.24
CA LEU A 597 11.47 -6.96 -16.85
C LEU A 597 12.65 -6.58 -15.97
N LYS A 598 13.11 -5.36 -16.06
CA LYS A 598 14.17 -4.78 -15.25
C LYS A 598 13.96 -3.27 -15.14
N ASP A 599 14.56 -2.66 -14.14
CA ASP A 599 14.49 -1.23 -13.98
C ASP A 599 15.23 -0.52 -15.12
N ARG A 600 14.52 0.36 -15.82
CA ARG A 600 15.03 1.17 -16.93
C ARG A 600 14.84 2.67 -16.71
N TRP A 601 14.44 3.06 -15.52
CA TRP A 601 14.24 4.47 -15.20
C TRP A 601 15.60 5.13 -14.94
N ASN A 602 15.85 6.24 -15.60
CA ASN A 602 17.07 7.03 -15.46
C ASN A 602 16.82 8.31 -14.67
#